data_6f9c763578ecf4affd0cd9c3ac9d9cd6
#
_entry.id   6f9c763578ecf4affd0cd9c3ac9d9cd6
#
_cell.length_a   1.000
_cell.length_b   1.000
_cell.length_c   1.000
_cell.angle_alpha   90.00
_cell.angle_beta   90.00
_cell.angle_gamma   90.00
#
_symmetry.space_group_name_H-M   'P 1'
#
loop_
_entity.id
_entity.type
_entity.pdbx_description
1 polymer ?
#
loop_
_entity_poly.entity_id
_entity_poly.type
_entity_poly.pdbx_seq_one_letter_code
_entity_poly.pdbx_strand_id
1 'polypeptide(L)' 'MEKIVVKVDGMQCGMCEAHVNEAVRAAFPVKKVTSSHAKGETVILTEQDIDDAKLKEVIDKTGYEMGTVT' A
#
# COMPACT_ATOMS: atom_id res chain seq x y z
N MET A 1 -7.84 -4.74 15.11
CA MET A 1 -6.87 -4.31 14.06
C MET A 1 -7.14 -5.08 12.78
N GLU A 2 -7.28 -4.39 11.69
CA GLU A 2 -7.56 -5.01 10.41
C GLU A 2 -6.32 -5.13 9.57
N LYS A 3 -6.23 -6.21 8.82
CA LYS A 3 -5.14 -6.45 7.88
C LYS A 3 -5.70 -6.34 6.46
N ILE A 4 -5.12 -5.42 5.70
CA ILE A 4 -5.51 -5.19 4.31
C ILE A 4 -4.35 -5.59 3.42
N VAL A 5 -4.59 -6.47 2.46
CA VAL A 5 -3.58 -6.87 1.49
C VAL A 5 -3.94 -6.30 0.14
N VAL A 6 -3.06 -5.48 -0.41
CA VAL A 6 -3.28 -4.78 -1.67
C VAL A 6 -2.24 -5.23 -2.68
N LYS A 7 -2.67 -5.61 -3.86
CA LYS A 7 -1.76 -5.92 -4.95
C LYS A 7 -1.29 -4.61 -5.56
N VAL A 8 0.03 -4.46 -5.72
CA VAL A 8 0.63 -3.26 -6.30
C VAL A 8 1.60 -3.67 -7.40
N ASP A 9 1.31 -3.23 -8.61
CA ASP A 9 2.17 -3.50 -9.75
C ASP A 9 3.19 -2.37 -9.92
N GLY A 10 4.36 -2.71 -10.39
CA GLY A 10 5.42 -1.75 -10.67
C GLY A 10 6.52 -1.68 -9.62
N MET A 11 6.34 -2.30 -8.46
CA MET A 11 7.41 -2.39 -7.47
C MET A 11 8.47 -3.37 -7.95
N GLN A 12 9.70 -2.90 -8.08
CA GLN A 12 10.79 -3.74 -8.62
C GLN A 12 11.98 -3.85 -7.68
N CYS A 13 12.00 -3.11 -6.59
CA CYS A 13 13.13 -3.11 -5.66
C CYS A 13 12.71 -2.63 -4.27
N GLY A 14 13.63 -2.70 -3.32
CA GLY A 14 13.37 -2.28 -1.94
C GLY A 14 13.02 -0.80 -1.80
N MET A 15 13.57 0.06 -2.65
CA MET A 15 13.23 1.49 -2.63
C MET A 15 11.80 1.73 -3.03
N CYS A 16 11.28 0.92 -3.96
CA CYS A 16 9.88 0.99 -4.37
C CYS A 16 8.97 0.64 -3.19
N GLU A 17 9.35 -0.37 -2.42
CA GLU A 17 8.61 -0.76 -1.21
C GLU A 17 8.53 0.40 -0.23
N ALA A 18 9.67 1.06 0.03
CA ALA A 18 9.72 2.19 0.94
C ALA A 18 8.85 3.34 0.47
N HIS A 19 8.83 3.63 -0.82
CA HIS A 19 7.99 4.68 -1.41
C HIS A 19 6.51 4.44 -1.14
N VAL A 20 6.05 3.22 -1.39
CA VAL A 20 4.65 2.85 -1.16
C VAL A 20 4.33 2.95 0.33
N ASN A 21 5.21 2.43 1.18
CA ASN A 21 5.01 2.47 2.63
C ASN A 21 4.86 3.91 3.13
N GLU A 22 5.74 4.80 2.70
CA GLU A 22 5.69 6.20 3.11
C GLU A 22 4.42 6.90 2.62
N ALA A 23 4.04 6.65 1.37
CA ALA A 23 2.84 7.25 0.80
C ALA A 23 1.59 6.86 1.59
N VAL A 24 1.46 5.58 1.95
CA VAL A 24 0.33 5.11 2.73
C VAL A 24 0.34 5.70 4.14
N ARG A 25 1.50 5.73 4.78
CA ARG A 25 1.62 6.28 6.13
C ARG A 25 1.31 7.76 6.18
N ALA A 26 1.68 8.50 5.15
CA ALA A 26 1.40 9.92 5.07
C ALA A 26 -0.09 10.23 4.86
N ALA A 27 -0.78 9.32 4.16
CA ALA A 27 -2.18 9.52 3.80
C ALA A 27 -3.16 9.01 4.86
N PHE A 28 -2.79 7.94 5.59
CA PHE A 28 -3.68 7.27 6.53
C PHE A 28 -3.01 7.01 7.87
N PRO A 29 -3.78 7.07 8.98
CA PRO A 29 -3.24 6.76 10.32
C PRO A 29 -3.16 5.24 10.54
N VAL A 30 -2.24 4.59 9.85
CA VAL A 30 -2.07 3.14 9.92
C VAL A 30 -1.06 2.75 10.98
N LYS A 31 -1.19 1.54 11.53
CA LYS A 31 -0.27 1.00 12.54
C LYS A 31 1.02 0.51 11.91
N LYS A 32 0.91 -0.17 10.78
CA LYS A 32 2.06 -0.74 10.11
C LYS A 32 1.78 -0.92 8.63
N VAL A 33 2.77 -0.68 7.81
CA VAL A 33 2.70 -0.93 6.38
C VAL A 33 3.94 -1.72 5.98
N THR A 34 3.75 -2.82 5.28
CA THR A 34 4.84 -3.64 4.77
C THR A 34 4.57 -3.94 3.30
N SER A 35 5.53 -3.67 2.44
CA SER A 35 5.43 -3.96 1.02
C SER A 35 6.44 -5.04 0.63
N SER A 36 6.07 -5.86 -0.36
CA SER A 36 6.96 -6.89 -0.90
C SER A 36 6.96 -6.81 -2.42
N HIS A 37 8.09 -6.43 -2.99
CA HIS A 37 8.22 -6.36 -4.45
C HIS A 37 8.26 -7.76 -5.07
N ALA A 38 8.74 -8.74 -4.34
CA ALA A 38 8.78 -10.12 -4.83
C ALA A 38 7.37 -10.69 -5.00
N LYS A 39 6.45 -10.31 -4.13
CA LYS A 39 5.05 -10.76 -4.18
C LYS A 39 4.15 -9.75 -4.89
N GLY A 40 4.64 -8.54 -5.11
CA GLY A 40 3.86 -7.48 -5.71
C GLY A 40 2.68 -7.07 -4.85
N GLU A 41 2.86 -7.02 -3.53
CA GLU A 41 1.76 -6.68 -2.63
C GLU A 41 2.20 -5.82 -1.47
N THR A 42 1.25 -5.09 -0.89
CA THR A 42 1.43 -4.28 0.31
C THR A 42 0.44 -4.73 1.37
N VAL A 43 0.94 -4.98 2.56
CA VAL A 43 0.12 -5.36 3.71
C VAL A 43 0.01 -4.17 4.65
N ILE A 44 -1.22 -3.78 4.98
CA ILE A 44 -1.50 -2.63 5.82
C ILE A 44 -2.21 -3.11 7.09
N LEU A 45 -1.67 -2.75 8.25
CA LEU A 45 -2.32 -3.01 9.52
C LEU A 45 -2.87 -1.70 10.06
N THR A 46 -4.18 -1.63 10.25
CA THR A 46 -4.86 -0.42 10.68
C THR A 46 -6.02 -0.76 11.60
N GLU A 47 -6.36 0.18 12.48
CA GLU A 47 -7.52 0.06 13.35
C GLU A 47 -8.78 0.66 12.73
N GLN A 48 -8.63 1.35 11.61
CA GLN A 48 -9.73 2.00 10.90
C GLN A 48 -9.85 1.47 9.49
N ASP A 49 -11.07 1.53 8.96
CA ASP A 49 -11.30 1.18 7.57
C ASP A 49 -10.66 2.21 6.65
N ILE A 50 -10.06 1.72 5.60
CA ILE A 50 -9.47 2.57 4.56
C ILE A 50 -10.33 2.45 3.31
N ASP A 51 -10.72 3.60 2.75
CA ASP A 51 -11.47 3.65 1.51
C ASP A 51 -10.57 3.20 0.35
N ASP A 52 -11.00 2.17 -0.38
CA ASP A 52 -10.24 1.61 -1.49
C ASP A 52 -9.96 2.65 -2.57
N ALA A 53 -10.91 3.53 -2.84
CA ALA A 53 -10.73 4.57 -3.85
C ALA A 53 -9.63 5.56 -3.44
N LYS A 54 -9.56 5.92 -2.16
CA LYS A 54 -8.51 6.80 -1.65
C LYS A 54 -7.17 6.11 -1.64
N LEU A 55 -7.14 4.83 -1.31
CA LEU A 55 -5.91 4.04 -1.31
C LEU A 55 -5.36 3.94 -2.73
N LYS A 56 -6.23 3.70 -3.71
CA LYS A 56 -5.85 3.66 -5.11
C LYS A 56 -5.24 5.00 -5.55
N GLU A 57 -5.84 6.10 -5.15
CA GLU A 57 -5.36 7.44 -5.47
C GLU A 57 -3.96 7.67 -4.90
N VAL A 58 -3.72 7.25 -3.66
CA VAL A 58 -2.42 7.38 -3.02
C VAL A 58 -1.36 6.55 -3.76
N ILE A 59 -1.69 5.33 -4.12
CA ILE A 59 -0.76 4.45 -4.82
C ILE A 59 -0.49 4.96 -6.25
N ASP A 60 -1.50 5.46 -6.93
CA ASP A 60 -1.33 6.04 -8.27
C ASP A 60 -0.37 7.23 -8.24
N LYS A 61 -0.39 8.02 -7.18
CA LYS A 61 0.53 9.16 -7.02
C LYS A 61 1.98 8.74 -6.89
N THR A 62 2.25 7.52 -6.46
CA THR A 62 3.62 7.01 -6.38
C THR A 62 4.16 6.56 -7.73
N GLY A 63 3.29 6.45 -8.74
CA GLY A 63 3.65 5.96 -10.05
C GLY A 63 3.44 4.47 -10.25
N TYR A 64 2.90 3.79 -9.24
CA TYR A 64 2.59 2.36 -9.32
C TYR A 64 1.10 2.15 -9.52
N GLU A 65 0.72 0.94 -9.92
CA GLU A 65 -0.68 0.60 -10.12
C GLU A 65 -1.19 -0.29 -8.99
N MET A 66 -2.33 0.08 -8.45
CA MET A 66 -3.02 -0.73 -7.46
C MET A 66 -3.90 -1.76 -8.16
N GLY A 67 -3.72 -3.03 -7.78
CA GLY A 67 -4.56 -4.11 -8.27
C GLY A 67 -5.68 -4.43 -7.29
N THR A 68 -5.89 -5.73 -7.05
CA THR A 68 -6.96 -6.21 -6.16
C THR A 68 -6.66 -5.92 -4.69
N VAL A 69 -7.70 -5.68 -3.92
CA VAL A 69 -7.64 -5.54 -2.47
C VAL A 69 -8.30 -6.78 -1.86
N THR A 70 -7.63 -7.38 -0.90
CA THR A 70 -8.19 -8.54 -0.18
C THR A 70 -8.15 -8.33 1.32
#